data_dc8d3569dba94379d5fe0dddffb7db02
#
_entry.id   dc8d3569dba94379d5fe0dddffb7db02
#
_cell.length_a   1.000
_cell.length_b   1.000
_cell.length_c   1.000
_cell.angle_alpha   90.00
_cell.angle_beta   90.00
_cell.angle_gamma   90.00
#
_symmetry.space_group_name_H-M   'P 1'
#
loop_
_entity.id
_entity.type
_entity.pdbx_description
1 polymer ?
#
loop_
_entity_poly.entity_id
_entity_poly.type
_entity_poly.pdbx_seq_one_letter_code
_entity_poly.pdbx_strand_id
1 'polypeptide(L)'
;MKTSVINTKSILPNSFRFDPSFHLSEAIILGKDLDNVPYEKISIKDTNSKVFLGNIFSRIFVKDKEHGIPYLAASDTVLADINTGRFLSKKQSKELAYLILKKDWIVITCSGTIGNVTYTNSTFENHIATHDLIRIVPNDEKILKGYLYAFLSSKYGYCQLTQSRFGGVVKHINADHVNGITLPLFPESFQMEVDDLIQESARLREEATEALEDASKLLKHYASLSDLTEADYDYYGPRSYERQVSCFVKSRKDIDSTTINAFNHSE
;
A
#
# COMPACT_ATOMS: atom_id res chain seq x y z
N MET A 1 6.24 -31.98 11.85
CA MET A 1 6.59 -31.86 10.42
C MET A 1 5.30 -31.97 9.60
N LYS A 2 4.98 -31.01 8.75
CA LYS A 2 3.80 -31.11 7.87
C LYS A 2 4.20 -31.96 6.65
N THR A 3 3.40 -32.93 6.29
CA THR A 3 3.60 -33.80 5.11
C THR A 3 2.30 -33.87 4.32
N SER A 4 2.41 -33.99 3.00
CA SER A 4 1.27 -34.21 2.11
C SER A 4 1.68 -35.12 0.97
N VAL A 5 0.73 -35.94 0.51
CA VAL A 5 0.88 -36.74 -0.71
C VAL A 5 0.30 -35.92 -1.86
N ILE A 6 1.10 -35.69 -2.90
CA ILE A 6 0.73 -34.88 -4.07
C ILE A 6 0.53 -35.82 -5.26
N ASN A 7 -0.61 -35.68 -5.90
CA ASN A 7 -0.88 -36.41 -7.15
C ASN A 7 -0.23 -35.65 -8.32
N THR A 8 0.32 -36.37 -9.29
CA THR A 8 0.89 -35.80 -10.53
C THR A 8 -0.11 -34.91 -11.28
N LYS A 9 -1.41 -35.24 -11.21
CA LYS A 9 -2.47 -34.41 -11.80
C LYS A 9 -2.58 -33.02 -11.19
N SER A 10 -2.15 -32.83 -9.94
CA SER A 10 -2.14 -31.49 -9.28
C SER A 10 -0.86 -30.70 -9.55
N ILE A 11 0.18 -31.34 -10.08
CA ILE A 11 1.45 -30.68 -10.42
C ILE A 11 1.39 -30.04 -11.80
N LEU A 12 0.77 -30.72 -12.77
CA LEU A 12 0.71 -30.29 -14.18
C LEU A 12 0.06 -28.90 -14.39
N PRO A 13 -1.10 -28.59 -13.78
CA PRO A 13 -1.74 -27.27 -13.92
C PRO A 13 -0.93 -26.13 -13.29
N ASN A 14 -0.04 -26.45 -12.35
CA ASN A 14 0.70 -25.50 -11.54
C ASN A 14 2.16 -25.32 -12.00
N SER A 15 2.41 -25.32 -13.30
CA SER A 15 3.73 -25.08 -13.89
C SER A 15 4.83 -25.99 -13.33
N PHE A 16 4.50 -27.25 -13.03
CA PHE A 16 5.43 -28.26 -12.48
C PHE A 16 6.10 -27.85 -11.17
N ARG A 17 5.43 -27.09 -10.33
CA ARG A 17 5.99 -26.71 -9.03
C ARG A 17 6.02 -27.90 -8.07
N PHE A 18 7.20 -28.11 -7.44
CA PHE A 18 7.45 -29.18 -6.47
C PHE A 18 7.76 -28.63 -5.05
N ASP A 19 7.79 -27.32 -4.89
CA ASP A 19 8.17 -26.73 -3.59
C ASP A 19 7.12 -26.99 -2.51
N PRO A 20 7.56 -27.46 -1.33
CA PRO A 20 6.63 -27.78 -0.24
C PRO A 20 5.82 -26.57 0.26
N SER A 21 6.39 -25.38 0.16
CA SER A 21 5.71 -24.13 0.55
C SER A 21 4.46 -23.86 -0.27
N PHE A 22 4.42 -24.30 -1.51
CA PHE A 22 3.24 -24.22 -2.35
C PHE A 22 2.20 -25.29 -1.95
N HIS A 23 2.60 -26.56 -1.92
CA HIS A 23 1.69 -27.68 -1.75
C HIS A 23 1.19 -27.88 -0.31
N LEU A 24 1.89 -27.34 0.69
CA LEU A 24 1.50 -27.37 2.09
C LEU A 24 0.87 -26.06 2.58
N SER A 25 0.61 -25.13 1.66
CA SER A 25 -0.01 -23.85 2.00
C SER A 25 -1.51 -24.00 2.29
N GLU A 26 -2.04 -23.11 3.12
CA GLU A 26 -3.49 -23.03 3.37
C GLU A 26 -4.27 -22.72 2.08
N ALA A 27 -3.63 -22.09 1.10
CA ALA A 27 -4.23 -21.80 -0.18
C ALA A 27 -4.75 -23.03 -0.93
N ILE A 28 -4.14 -24.21 -0.73
CA ILE A 28 -4.64 -25.46 -1.31
C ILE A 28 -5.98 -25.87 -0.69
N ILE A 29 -6.14 -25.68 0.63
CA ILE A 29 -7.39 -25.99 1.33
C ILE A 29 -8.47 -25.00 0.93
N LEU A 30 -8.14 -23.70 1.00
CA LEU A 30 -9.07 -22.63 0.64
C LEU A 30 -9.44 -22.64 -0.85
N GLY A 31 -8.53 -23.10 -1.73
CA GLY A 31 -8.82 -23.33 -3.13
C GLY A 31 -9.89 -24.41 -3.32
N LYS A 32 -9.81 -25.52 -2.58
CA LYS A 32 -10.83 -26.56 -2.60
C LYS A 32 -12.18 -26.06 -2.08
N ASP A 33 -12.18 -25.21 -1.04
CA ASP A 33 -13.40 -24.60 -0.54
C ASP A 33 -14.05 -23.74 -1.62
N LEU A 34 -13.25 -22.92 -2.33
CA LEU A 34 -13.73 -22.12 -3.47
C LEU A 34 -14.22 -23.00 -4.62
N ASP A 35 -13.57 -24.14 -4.88
CA ASP A 35 -13.99 -25.07 -5.92
C ASP A 35 -15.36 -25.69 -5.64
N ASN A 36 -15.70 -25.87 -4.38
CA ASN A 36 -16.98 -26.41 -3.93
C ASN A 36 -18.13 -25.38 -3.90
N VAL A 37 -17.82 -24.09 -4.08
CA VAL A 37 -18.87 -23.04 -4.13
C VAL A 37 -19.71 -23.25 -5.39
N PRO A 38 -21.07 -23.32 -5.25
CA PRO A 38 -21.98 -23.65 -6.35
C PRO A 38 -22.29 -22.45 -7.26
N TYR A 39 -21.29 -21.61 -7.51
CA TYR A 39 -21.38 -20.43 -8.38
C TYR A 39 -20.29 -20.50 -9.43
N GLU A 40 -20.55 -19.89 -10.58
CA GLU A 40 -19.54 -19.67 -11.62
C GLU A 40 -18.36 -18.90 -11.03
N LYS A 41 -17.17 -19.17 -11.52
CA LYS A 41 -15.94 -18.47 -11.14
C LYS A 41 -15.45 -17.66 -12.32
N ILE A 42 -15.02 -16.44 -12.02
CA ILE A 42 -14.45 -15.54 -13.00
C ILE A 42 -13.01 -15.18 -12.60
N SER A 43 -12.10 -15.09 -13.54
CA SER A 43 -10.77 -14.55 -13.27
C SER A 43 -10.78 -13.01 -13.29
N ILE A 44 -9.87 -12.35 -12.57
CA ILE A 44 -9.75 -10.89 -12.63
C ILE A 44 -9.53 -10.41 -14.06
N LYS A 45 -8.76 -11.15 -14.86
CA LYS A 45 -8.57 -10.88 -16.29
C LYS A 45 -9.90 -10.79 -17.04
N ASP A 46 -10.82 -11.69 -16.76
CA ASP A 46 -12.09 -11.81 -17.48
C ASP A 46 -13.14 -10.79 -16.99
N THR A 47 -12.86 -10.07 -15.91
CA THR A 47 -13.69 -8.93 -15.47
C THR A 47 -13.52 -7.68 -16.32
N ASN A 48 -12.58 -7.66 -17.26
CA ASN A 48 -12.15 -6.48 -18.02
C ASN A 48 -11.55 -5.35 -17.16
N SER A 49 -11.21 -5.63 -15.90
CA SER A 49 -10.46 -4.70 -15.06
C SER A 49 -9.04 -4.53 -15.58
N LYS A 50 -8.52 -3.31 -15.55
CA LYS A 50 -7.14 -3.05 -15.96
C LYS A 50 -6.20 -3.30 -14.79
N VAL A 51 -5.30 -4.27 -14.92
CA VAL A 51 -4.26 -4.59 -13.92
C VAL A 51 -2.90 -4.20 -14.47
N PHE A 52 -2.15 -3.40 -13.72
CA PHE A 52 -0.81 -2.98 -14.14
C PHE A 52 0.13 -2.70 -12.98
N LEU A 53 1.42 -2.77 -13.27
CA LEU A 53 2.53 -2.45 -12.39
C LEU A 53 3.29 -1.25 -12.96
N GLY A 54 3.81 -0.39 -12.10
CA GLY A 54 4.66 0.72 -12.52
C GLY A 54 6.05 0.26 -12.93
N ASN A 55 6.67 0.97 -13.87
CA ASN A 55 8.09 0.79 -14.15
C ASN A 55 8.95 1.31 -13.00
N ILE A 56 10.11 0.72 -12.79
CA ILE A 56 11.09 1.20 -11.81
C ILE A 56 11.54 2.61 -12.21
N PHE A 57 11.56 3.52 -11.27
CA PHE A 57 12.00 4.89 -11.48
C PHE A 57 12.85 5.40 -10.32
N SER A 58 13.73 6.35 -10.61
CA SER A 58 14.51 7.08 -9.59
C SER A 58 13.60 8.05 -8.84
N ARG A 59 13.77 8.16 -7.52
CA ARG A 59 12.98 9.06 -6.67
C ARG A 59 13.79 10.31 -6.36
N ILE A 60 13.41 11.43 -6.95
CA ILE A 60 14.00 12.74 -6.64
C ILE A 60 12.99 13.47 -5.75
N PHE A 61 13.30 13.53 -4.46
CA PHE A 61 12.47 14.23 -3.49
C PHE A 61 12.78 15.72 -3.46
N VAL A 62 11.75 16.50 -3.17
CA VAL A 62 11.82 17.96 -2.96
C VAL A 62 11.17 18.31 -1.62
N LYS A 63 11.50 19.50 -1.09
CA LYS A 63 11.12 19.89 0.27
C LYS A 63 9.64 20.24 0.43
N ASP A 64 8.96 20.70 -0.60
CA ASP A 64 7.65 21.34 -0.48
C ASP A 64 6.66 20.94 -1.58
N LYS A 65 5.38 21.29 -1.34
CA LYS A 65 4.26 21.07 -2.26
C LYS A 65 4.34 21.89 -3.54
N GLU A 66 5.01 23.05 -3.49
CA GLU A 66 5.11 23.94 -4.66
C GLU A 66 5.88 23.29 -5.79
N HIS A 67 6.96 22.59 -5.46
CA HIS A 67 7.86 21.92 -6.39
C HIS A 67 7.62 20.42 -6.55
N GLY A 68 6.74 19.84 -5.70
CA GLY A 68 6.52 18.40 -5.62
C GLY A 68 5.09 17.93 -5.74
N ILE A 69 4.93 16.64 -6.00
CA ILE A 69 3.67 15.88 -5.92
C ILE A 69 3.79 14.92 -4.74
N PRO A 70 2.77 14.81 -3.87
CA PRO A 70 2.79 13.89 -2.74
C PRO A 70 3.13 12.45 -3.17
N TYR A 71 3.97 11.78 -2.40
CA TYR A 71 4.48 10.44 -2.70
C TYR A 71 4.15 9.44 -1.61
N LEU A 72 3.71 8.25 -2.02
CA LEU A 72 3.44 7.11 -1.15
C LEU A 72 4.36 5.93 -1.47
N ALA A 73 5.02 5.40 -0.46
CA ALA A 73 5.60 4.07 -0.52
C ALA A 73 4.52 2.99 -0.35
N ALA A 74 4.84 1.73 -0.59
CA ALA A 74 3.89 0.65 -0.46
C ALA A 74 3.33 0.51 0.97
N SER A 75 4.17 0.74 1.99
CA SER A 75 3.75 0.70 3.40
C SER A 75 2.82 1.83 3.82
N ASP A 76 2.83 2.94 3.08
CA ASP A 76 2.04 4.11 3.48
C ASP A 76 0.56 3.94 3.13
N THR A 77 0.25 3.10 2.14
CA THR A 77 -1.12 2.89 1.66
C THR A 77 -2.06 2.26 2.70
N VAL A 78 -1.51 1.70 3.76
CA VAL A 78 -2.27 1.07 4.86
C VAL A 78 -2.32 1.95 6.12
N LEU A 79 -1.71 3.14 6.09
CA LEU A 79 -1.74 4.07 7.21
C LEU A 79 -3.10 4.78 7.31
N ALA A 80 -3.47 5.18 8.52
CA ALA A 80 -4.66 5.98 8.75
C ALA A 80 -4.48 7.41 8.20
N ASP A 81 -3.29 7.99 8.37
CA ASP A 81 -2.88 9.25 7.75
C ASP A 81 -1.80 8.95 6.70
N ILE A 82 -2.12 9.23 5.44
CA ILE A 82 -1.22 9.05 4.30
C ILE A 82 -0.37 10.29 3.99
N ASN A 83 -0.52 11.36 4.73
CA ASN A 83 0.28 12.58 4.56
C ASN A 83 1.68 12.37 5.14
N THR A 84 2.55 11.78 4.37
CA THR A 84 3.93 11.43 4.78
C THR A 84 4.91 12.60 4.73
N GLY A 85 4.48 13.78 4.26
CA GLY A 85 5.36 14.94 4.02
C GLY A 85 6.41 14.73 2.94
N ARG A 86 6.32 13.64 2.15
CA ARG A 86 7.26 13.36 1.06
C ARG A 86 6.70 13.81 -0.28
N PHE A 87 7.51 14.53 -1.03
CA PHE A 87 7.12 15.06 -2.34
C PHE A 87 8.14 14.68 -3.40
N LEU A 88 7.67 14.08 -4.51
CA LEU A 88 8.49 13.87 -5.71
C LEU A 88 8.52 15.13 -6.57
N SER A 89 9.68 15.44 -7.15
CA SER A 89 9.85 16.57 -8.07
C SER A 89 8.80 16.58 -9.17
N LYS A 90 8.07 17.69 -9.36
CA LYS A 90 7.10 17.88 -10.46
C LYS A 90 7.72 17.66 -11.83
N LYS A 91 9.00 18.02 -12.00
CA LYS A 91 9.72 17.83 -13.27
C LYS A 91 9.83 16.35 -13.63
N GLN A 92 10.19 15.50 -12.68
CA GLN A 92 10.27 14.05 -12.89
C GLN A 92 8.88 13.41 -12.97
N SER A 93 7.92 13.93 -12.22
CA SER A 93 6.59 13.35 -12.09
C SER A 93 5.75 13.44 -13.36
N LYS A 94 6.14 14.24 -14.36
CA LYS A 94 5.41 14.30 -15.64
C LYS A 94 5.33 12.96 -16.35
N GLU A 95 6.41 12.19 -16.33
CA GLU A 95 6.46 10.85 -16.92
C GLU A 95 5.77 9.78 -16.05
N LEU A 96 5.51 10.10 -14.79
CA LEU A 96 4.91 9.21 -13.80
C LEU A 96 3.40 9.48 -13.59
N ALA A 97 2.78 10.31 -14.43
CA ALA A 97 1.36 10.67 -14.29
C ALA A 97 0.43 9.43 -14.25
N TYR A 98 0.79 8.34 -14.93
CA TYR A 98 0.03 7.08 -14.91
C TYR A 98 0.08 6.35 -13.57
N LEU A 99 0.98 6.73 -12.66
CA LEU A 99 1.11 6.18 -11.29
C LEU A 99 0.34 6.99 -10.25
N ILE A 100 -0.24 8.14 -10.64
CA ILE A 100 -1.11 8.91 -9.76
C ILE A 100 -2.34 8.06 -9.44
N LEU A 101 -2.59 7.88 -8.15
CA LEU A 101 -3.74 7.13 -7.67
C LEU A 101 -5.02 7.91 -7.93
N LYS A 102 -6.08 7.18 -8.18
CA LYS A 102 -7.44 7.72 -8.31
C LYS A 102 -8.36 7.02 -7.33
N LYS A 103 -9.46 7.68 -7.00
CA LYS A 103 -10.54 7.08 -6.24
C LYS A 103 -11.02 5.79 -6.91
N ASP A 104 -11.48 4.85 -6.10
CA ASP A 104 -12.05 3.56 -6.52
C ASP A 104 -11.06 2.59 -7.20
N TRP A 105 -9.76 2.84 -7.10
CA TRP A 105 -8.77 1.84 -7.48
C TRP A 105 -8.51 0.87 -6.33
N ILE A 106 -7.99 -0.30 -6.67
CA ILE A 106 -7.48 -1.26 -5.70
C ILE A 106 -5.97 -1.35 -5.90
N VAL A 107 -5.19 -1.19 -4.83
CA VAL A 107 -3.74 -1.32 -4.89
C VAL A 107 -3.28 -2.48 -4.01
N ILE A 108 -2.29 -3.22 -4.50
CA ILE A 108 -1.78 -4.43 -3.84
C ILE A 108 -0.27 -4.32 -3.72
N THR A 109 0.27 -4.53 -2.52
CA THR A 109 1.72 -4.58 -2.32
C THR A 109 2.30 -5.81 -3.00
N CYS A 110 3.27 -5.60 -3.89
CA CYS A 110 3.84 -6.67 -4.71
C CYS A 110 5.27 -7.06 -4.34
N SER A 111 5.89 -6.36 -3.39
CA SER A 111 7.27 -6.55 -2.97
C SER A 111 7.40 -6.40 -1.45
N GLY A 112 8.26 -7.18 -0.81
CA GLY A 112 8.44 -7.19 0.64
C GLY A 112 7.24 -7.80 1.36
N THR A 113 6.39 -6.99 1.97
CA THR A 113 5.12 -7.44 2.58
C THR A 113 4.07 -7.57 1.50
N ILE A 114 4.00 -8.73 0.87
CA ILE A 114 3.13 -9.01 -0.26
C ILE A 114 1.68 -9.21 0.19
N GLY A 115 0.73 -8.75 -0.63
CA GLY A 115 -0.68 -9.09 -0.53
C GLY A 115 -1.49 -8.17 0.39
N ASN A 116 -0.93 -7.07 0.89
CA ASN A 116 -1.75 -6.02 1.47
C ASN A 116 -2.56 -5.37 0.37
N VAL A 117 -3.86 -5.31 0.56
CA VAL A 117 -4.81 -4.76 -0.40
C VAL A 117 -5.42 -3.49 0.19
N THR A 118 -5.41 -2.41 -0.57
CA THR A 118 -6.00 -1.13 -0.17
C THR A 118 -7.00 -0.68 -1.22
N TYR A 119 -8.19 -0.29 -0.78
CA TYR A 119 -9.17 0.41 -1.59
C TYR A 119 -8.90 1.91 -1.50
N THR A 120 -8.67 2.56 -2.64
CA THR A 120 -8.34 3.99 -2.65
C THR A 120 -9.61 4.84 -2.67
N ASN A 121 -9.69 5.77 -1.75
CA ASN A 121 -10.73 6.79 -1.66
C ASN A 121 -10.19 8.15 -2.15
N SER A 122 -10.94 9.23 -1.96
CA SER A 122 -10.55 10.57 -2.43
C SER A 122 -9.25 11.08 -1.80
N THR A 123 -8.90 10.65 -0.59
CA THR A 123 -7.66 11.08 0.08
C THR A 123 -6.40 10.64 -0.68
N PHE A 124 -6.48 9.55 -1.47
CA PHE A 124 -5.37 9.07 -2.28
C PHE A 124 -5.17 9.85 -3.58
N GLU A 125 -6.15 10.65 -3.99
CA GLU A 125 -6.05 11.39 -5.24
C GLU A 125 -4.87 12.37 -5.20
N ASN A 126 -4.27 12.58 -6.35
CA ASN A 126 -3.07 13.40 -6.52
C ASN A 126 -1.79 12.88 -5.85
N HIS A 127 -1.78 11.70 -5.27
CA HIS A 127 -0.57 11.04 -4.78
C HIS A 127 0.04 10.14 -5.85
N ILE A 128 1.34 10.27 -6.08
CA ILE A 128 2.10 9.28 -6.85
C ILE A 128 2.51 8.16 -5.89
N ALA A 129 2.11 6.95 -6.20
CA ALA A 129 2.55 5.79 -5.42
C ALA A 129 3.71 5.05 -6.10
N THR A 130 4.52 4.38 -5.27
CA THR A 130 5.68 3.58 -5.71
C THR A 130 5.32 2.59 -6.82
N HIS A 131 6.33 2.18 -7.60
CA HIS A 131 6.20 1.07 -8.55
C HIS A 131 5.96 -0.29 -7.88
N ASP A 132 6.27 -0.43 -6.58
CA ASP A 132 6.05 -1.67 -5.81
C ASP A 132 4.57 -1.93 -5.43
N LEU A 133 3.65 -1.34 -6.17
CA LEU A 133 2.21 -1.53 -6.05
C LEU A 133 1.63 -1.98 -7.38
N ILE A 134 0.94 -3.11 -7.38
CA ILE A 134 0.05 -3.49 -8.47
C ILE A 134 -1.24 -2.68 -8.31
N ARG A 135 -1.72 -2.12 -9.41
CA ARG A 135 -2.93 -1.33 -9.48
C ARG A 135 -3.98 -2.07 -10.26
N ILE A 136 -5.17 -2.14 -9.71
CA ILE A 136 -6.37 -2.62 -10.39
C ILE A 136 -7.28 -1.41 -10.57
N VAL A 137 -7.63 -1.13 -11.81
CA VAL A 137 -8.73 -0.21 -12.17
C VAL A 137 -9.94 -1.08 -12.42
N PRO A 138 -10.88 -1.17 -11.48
CA PRO A 138 -12.04 -2.05 -11.62
C PRO A 138 -12.91 -1.66 -12.81
N ASN A 139 -13.59 -2.66 -13.39
CA ASN A 139 -14.70 -2.46 -14.31
C ASN A 139 -15.95 -3.10 -13.69
N ASP A 140 -16.92 -2.28 -13.33
CA ASP A 140 -18.12 -2.69 -12.59
C ASP A 140 -19.17 -3.43 -13.46
N GLU A 141 -18.89 -3.71 -14.74
CA GLU A 141 -19.82 -4.41 -15.64
C GLU A 141 -20.11 -5.86 -15.23
N LYS A 142 -19.11 -6.55 -14.67
CA LYS A 142 -19.23 -7.97 -14.29
C LYS A 142 -19.08 -8.21 -12.80
N ILE A 143 -18.25 -7.41 -12.15
CA ILE A 143 -17.90 -7.52 -10.72
C ILE A 143 -17.86 -6.13 -10.14
N LEU A 144 -18.64 -5.90 -9.09
CA LEU A 144 -18.60 -4.64 -8.37
C LEU A 144 -17.26 -4.44 -7.65
N LYS A 145 -16.73 -3.24 -7.71
CA LYS A 145 -15.38 -2.89 -7.21
C LYS A 145 -15.19 -3.18 -5.72
N GLY A 146 -16.19 -2.89 -4.89
CA GLY A 146 -16.11 -3.17 -3.45
C GLY A 146 -16.16 -4.67 -3.17
N TYR A 147 -16.96 -5.46 -3.93
CA TYR A 147 -16.93 -6.91 -3.83
C TYR A 147 -15.56 -7.48 -4.25
N LEU A 148 -14.96 -6.99 -5.34
CA LEU A 148 -13.61 -7.39 -5.75
C LEU A 148 -12.58 -7.08 -4.67
N TYR A 149 -12.63 -5.87 -4.08
CA TYR A 149 -11.76 -5.50 -2.97
C TYR A 149 -11.95 -6.41 -1.75
N ALA A 150 -13.20 -6.63 -1.34
CA ALA A 150 -13.51 -7.48 -0.20
C ALA A 150 -13.01 -8.91 -0.39
N PHE A 151 -13.18 -9.47 -1.60
CA PHE A 151 -12.63 -10.79 -1.91
C PHE A 151 -11.11 -10.82 -1.82
N LEU A 152 -10.41 -9.86 -2.46
CA LEU A 152 -8.94 -9.78 -2.44
C LEU A 152 -8.38 -9.59 -1.03
N SER A 153 -9.07 -8.84 -0.17
CA SER A 153 -8.71 -8.61 1.23
C SER A 153 -9.05 -9.79 2.15
N SER A 154 -9.90 -10.70 1.68
CA SER A 154 -10.25 -11.90 2.44
C SER A 154 -9.11 -12.91 2.48
N LYS A 155 -9.20 -13.90 3.39
CA LYS A 155 -8.25 -15.02 3.43
C LYS A 155 -8.14 -15.77 2.09
N TYR A 156 -9.21 -15.84 1.32
CA TYR A 156 -9.25 -16.53 0.02
C TYR A 156 -8.44 -15.77 -1.04
N GLY A 157 -8.63 -14.46 -1.16
CA GLY A 157 -7.85 -13.61 -2.05
C GLY A 157 -6.40 -13.52 -1.62
N TYR A 158 -6.14 -13.26 -0.34
CA TYR A 158 -4.79 -13.19 0.22
C TYR A 158 -3.99 -14.47 -0.02
N CYS A 159 -4.60 -15.65 0.15
CA CYS A 159 -3.94 -16.91 -0.11
C CYS A 159 -3.59 -17.10 -1.59
N GLN A 160 -4.47 -16.73 -2.52
CA GLN A 160 -4.16 -16.78 -3.96
C GLN A 160 -3.03 -15.81 -4.31
N LEU A 161 -3.06 -14.58 -3.79
CA LEU A 161 -1.99 -13.58 -3.97
C LEU A 161 -0.64 -14.10 -3.49
N THR A 162 -0.60 -14.69 -2.30
CA THR A 162 0.67 -15.10 -1.67
C THR A 162 1.17 -16.47 -2.11
N GLN A 163 0.31 -17.34 -2.60
CA GLN A 163 0.68 -18.65 -3.15
C GLN A 163 1.55 -18.51 -4.40
N SER A 164 1.24 -17.55 -5.26
CA SER A 164 1.94 -17.32 -6.52
C SER A 164 3.27 -16.58 -6.38
N ARG A 165 3.65 -16.18 -5.15
CA ARG A 165 4.88 -15.44 -4.89
C ARG A 165 6.13 -16.17 -5.39
N PHE A 166 7.06 -15.42 -5.95
CA PHE A 166 8.35 -15.86 -6.43
C PHE A 166 9.49 -15.01 -5.86
N GLY A 167 10.74 -15.38 -6.15
CA GLY A 167 11.93 -14.70 -5.65
C GLY A 167 12.59 -15.43 -4.46
N GLY A 168 13.84 -15.07 -4.20
CA GLY A 168 14.66 -15.64 -3.13
C GLY A 168 14.34 -15.02 -1.77
N VAL A 169 15.22 -14.11 -1.31
CA VAL A 169 15.08 -13.41 -0.03
C VAL A 169 13.89 -12.44 -0.07
N VAL A 170 13.75 -11.66 -1.12
CA VAL A 170 12.60 -10.78 -1.35
C VAL A 170 11.61 -11.48 -2.26
N LYS A 171 10.39 -11.68 -1.79
CA LYS A 171 9.31 -12.27 -2.56
C LYS A 171 8.62 -11.22 -3.41
N HIS A 172 8.12 -11.62 -4.56
CA HIS A 172 7.43 -10.75 -5.51
C HIS A 172 6.18 -11.43 -6.06
N ILE A 173 5.22 -10.62 -6.48
CA ILE A 173 4.11 -10.98 -7.38
C ILE A 173 4.06 -9.95 -8.51
N ASN A 174 3.40 -10.27 -9.60
CA ASN A 174 3.25 -9.38 -10.76
C ASN A 174 1.77 -9.26 -11.19
N ALA A 175 1.52 -8.46 -12.20
CA ALA A 175 0.17 -8.23 -12.71
C ALA A 175 -0.49 -9.52 -13.25
N ASP A 176 0.29 -10.43 -13.85
CA ASP A 176 -0.25 -11.69 -14.40
C ASP A 176 -0.75 -12.62 -13.28
N HIS A 177 -0.05 -12.64 -12.12
CA HIS A 177 -0.52 -13.38 -10.96
C HIS A 177 -1.86 -12.86 -10.47
N VAL A 178 -2.02 -11.52 -10.43
CA VAL A 178 -3.28 -10.89 -10.02
C VAL A 178 -4.38 -11.16 -11.05
N ASN A 179 -4.07 -11.07 -12.33
CA ASN A 179 -5.00 -11.41 -13.41
C ASN A 179 -5.52 -12.84 -13.35
N GLY A 180 -4.68 -13.77 -12.88
CA GLY A 180 -5.03 -15.19 -12.73
C GLY A 180 -5.85 -15.53 -11.48
N ILE A 181 -6.06 -14.60 -10.56
CA ILE A 181 -6.89 -14.83 -9.37
C ILE A 181 -8.33 -15.07 -9.80
N THR A 182 -8.92 -16.13 -9.25
CA THR A 182 -10.31 -16.50 -9.52
C THR A 182 -11.18 -16.24 -8.29
N LEU A 183 -12.38 -15.73 -8.54
CA LEU A 183 -13.37 -15.45 -7.51
C LEU A 183 -14.76 -15.92 -7.94
N PRO A 184 -15.64 -16.32 -6.99
CA PRO A 184 -16.98 -16.73 -7.32
C PRO A 184 -17.82 -15.53 -7.78
N LEU A 185 -18.62 -15.74 -8.80
CA LEU A 185 -19.59 -14.76 -9.31
C LEU A 185 -20.90 -14.93 -8.52
N PHE A 186 -20.96 -14.31 -7.35
CA PHE A 186 -22.17 -14.32 -6.53
C PHE A 186 -23.29 -13.47 -7.17
N PRO A 187 -24.56 -13.69 -6.76
CA PRO A 187 -25.66 -12.88 -7.25
C PRO A 187 -25.41 -11.37 -7.06
N GLU A 188 -25.89 -10.57 -8.00
CA GLU A 188 -25.67 -9.12 -8.01
C GLU A 188 -26.13 -8.45 -6.70
N SER A 189 -27.29 -8.90 -6.14
CA SER A 189 -27.77 -8.38 -4.86
C SER A 189 -26.78 -8.55 -3.72
N PHE A 190 -26.06 -9.68 -3.65
CA PHE A 190 -25.03 -9.91 -2.66
C PHE A 190 -23.78 -9.05 -2.94
N GLN A 191 -23.39 -8.93 -4.21
CA GLN A 191 -22.28 -8.06 -4.57
C GLN A 191 -22.57 -6.60 -4.21
N MET A 192 -23.81 -6.12 -4.43
CA MET A 192 -24.24 -4.77 -4.06
C MET A 192 -24.16 -4.55 -2.55
N GLU A 193 -24.67 -5.50 -1.74
CA GLU A 193 -24.58 -5.40 -0.27
C GLU A 193 -23.14 -5.26 0.21
N VAL A 194 -22.22 -6.05 -0.35
CA VAL A 194 -20.79 -5.98 -0.02
C VAL A 194 -20.17 -4.68 -0.52
N ASP A 195 -20.51 -4.25 -1.73
CA ASP A 195 -20.01 -3.00 -2.31
C ASP A 195 -20.43 -1.79 -1.48
N ASP A 196 -21.71 -1.71 -1.08
CA ASP A 196 -22.25 -0.64 -0.23
C ASP A 196 -21.48 -0.52 1.10
N LEU A 197 -21.16 -1.65 1.74
CA LEU A 197 -20.37 -1.67 2.96
C LEU A 197 -18.92 -1.16 2.74
N ILE A 198 -18.32 -1.49 1.61
CA ILE A 198 -16.96 -1.01 1.28
C ILE A 198 -16.98 0.48 0.95
N GLN A 199 -17.98 0.96 0.20
CA GLN A 199 -18.15 2.39 -0.09
C GLN A 199 -18.35 3.19 1.19
N GLU A 200 -19.19 2.71 2.10
CA GLU A 200 -19.41 3.34 3.40
C GLU A 200 -18.13 3.35 4.26
N SER A 201 -17.37 2.24 4.28
CA SER A 201 -16.07 2.19 4.94
C SER A 201 -15.07 3.20 4.36
N ALA A 202 -15.07 3.39 3.03
CA ALA A 202 -14.22 4.36 2.37
C ALA A 202 -14.61 5.80 2.76
N ARG A 203 -15.91 6.10 2.78
CA ARG A 203 -16.46 7.39 3.20
C ARG A 203 -16.10 7.72 4.65
N LEU A 204 -16.28 6.77 5.56
CA LEU A 204 -15.93 6.95 6.98
C LEU A 204 -14.43 7.17 7.19
N ARG A 205 -13.57 6.58 6.35
CA ARG A 205 -12.13 6.83 6.38
C ARG A 205 -11.78 8.25 5.91
N GLU A 206 -12.48 8.77 4.89
CA GLU A 206 -12.34 10.15 4.45
C GLU A 206 -12.68 11.12 5.59
N GLU A 207 -13.83 10.94 6.23
CA GLU A 207 -14.27 11.74 7.37
C GLU A 207 -13.29 11.65 8.56
N ALA A 208 -12.77 10.46 8.85
CA ALA A 208 -11.79 10.28 9.90
C ALA A 208 -10.48 11.04 9.61
N THR A 209 -10.02 11.06 8.36
CA THR A 209 -8.82 11.80 7.95
C THR A 209 -9.04 13.31 8.12
N GLU A 210 -10.17 13.84 7.67
CA GLU A 210 -10.54 15.25 7.85
C GLU A 210 -10.61 15.63 9.33
N ALA A 211 -11.25 14.79 10.15
CA ALA A 211 -11.34 15.01 11.60
C ALA A 211 -9.97 15.05 12.31
N LEU A 212 -9.03 14.19 11.89
CA LEU A 212 -7.65 14.18 12.39
C LEU A 212 -6.88 15.46 12.00
N GLU A 213 -7.06 15.91 10.76
CA GLU A 213 -6.45 17.17 10.32
C GLU A 213 -6.99 18.37 11.11
N ASP A 214 -8.30 18.42 11.32
CA ASP A 214 -8.94 19.49 12.09
C ASP A 214 -8.54 19.46 13.57
N ALA A 215 -8.46 18.29 14.17
CA ALA A 215 -7.93 18.12 15.52
C ALA A 215 -6.49 18.62 15.63
N SER A 216 -5.65 18.33 14.65
CA SER A 216 -4.26 18.80 14.59
C SER A 216 -4.17 20.32 14.44
N LYS A 217 -5.02 20.93 13.58
CA LYS A 217 -5.10 22.40 13.45
C LYS A 217 -5.56 23.05 14.76
N LEU A 218 -6.57 22.47 15.41
CA LEU A 218 -7.10 22.95 16.67
C LEU A 218 -6.04 22.91 17.77
N LEU A 219 -5.31 21.79 17.88
CA LEU A 219 -4.22 21.65 18.85
C LEU A 219 -3.13 22.71 18.62
N LYS A 220 -2.68 22.88 17.37
CA LYS A 220 -1.69 23.91 17.01
C LYS A 220 -2.15 25.30 17.44
N HIS A 221 -3.42 25.62 17.14
CA HIS A 221 -3.99 26.93 17.47
C HIS A 221 -4.01 27.18 18.99
N TYR A 222 -4.58 26.26 19.77
CA TYR A 222 -4.71 26.44 21.24
C TYR A 222 -3.38 26.34 21.99
N ALA A 223 -2.46 25.51 21.51
CA ALA A 223 -1.13 25.39 22.13
C ALA A 223 -0.13 26.42 21.60
N SER A 224 -0.57 27.32 20.70
CA SER A 224 0.30 28.32 20.06
C SER A 224 1.54 27.69 19.40
N LEU A 225 1.38 26.50 18.83
CA LEU A 225 2.44 25.81 18.10
C LEU A 225 2.55 26.38 16.70
N SER A 226 3.73 26.83 16.34
CA SER A 226 4.06 27.24 14.96
C SER A 226 4.52 26.02 14.15
N ASP A 227 4.31 26.10 12.83
CA ASP A 227 4.94 25.14 11.91
C ASP A 227 6.46 25.38 11.89
N LEU A 228 7.21 24.30 11.68
CA LEU A 228 8.67 24.40 11.56
C LEU A 228 9.01 25.27 10.36
N THR A 229 9.91 26.20 10.57
CA THR A 229 10.45 27.11 9.53
C THR A 229 11.66 26.49 8.84
N GLU A 230 12.11 27.06 7.72
CA GLU A 230 13.38 26.64 7.09
C GLU A 230 14.56 26.74 8.06
N ALA A 231 14.59 27.77 8.90
CA ALA A 231 15.64 27.93 9.92
C ALA A 231 15.64 26.77 10.94
N ASP A 232 14.47 26.25 11.32
CA ASP A 232 14.35 25.08 12.20
C ASP A 232 14.89 23.82 11.50
N TYR A 233 14.57 23.65 10.21
CA TYR A 233 15.10 22.54 9.42
C TYR A 233 16.60 22.65 9.18
N ASP A 234 17.14 23.86 9.03
CA ASP A 234 18.57 24.08 8.93
C ASP A 234 19.29 23.76 10.23
N TYR A 235 18.62 23.95 11.36
CA TYR A 235 19.16 23.66 12.69
C TYR A 235 19.02 22.18 13.07
N TYR A 236 17.85 21.58 12.88
CA TYR A 236 17.50 20.24 13.35
C TYR A 236 17.37 19.19 12.23
N GLY A 237 17.21 19.59 10.98
CA GLY A 237 16.93 18.70 9.87
C GLY A 237 18.17 17.98 9.31
N PRO A 238 17.96 16.95 8.49
CA PRO A 238 19.02 16.31 7.72
C PRO A 238 19.55 17.28 6.67
N ARG A 239 20.73 17.85 6.93
CA ARG A 239 21.38 18.79 6.00
C ARG A 239 21.83 18.06 4.74
N SER A 240 21.30 18.47 3.59
CA SER A 240 21.75 17.97 2.31
C SER A 240 23.07 18.67 1.91
N TYR A 241 24.08 17.87 1.61
CA TYR A 241 25.30 18.15 0.84
C TYR A 241 26.47 18.88 1.50
N GLU A 242 26.31 19.83 2.39
CA GLU A 242 27.43 20.36 3.14
C GLU A 242 27.26 19.98 4.61
N ARG A 243 27.98 18.98 5.07
CA ARG A 243 28.08 18.67 6.49
C ARG A 243 28.84 19.78 7.19
N GLN A 244 28.18 20.88 7.51
CA GLN A 244 28.66 21.78 8.51
C GLN A 244 28.52 21.08 9.86
N VAL A 245 29.65 20.83 10.50
CA VAL A 245 29.64 20.33 11.87
C VAL A 245 29.20 21.49 12.76
N SER A 246 27.98 21.41 13.29
CA SER A 246 27.55 22.34 14.32
C SER A 246 28.26 21.96 15.64
N CYS A 247 29.07 22.86 16.16
CA CYS A 247 29.71 22.70 17.44
C CYS A 247 29.13 23.73 18.43
N PHE A 248 28.77 23.29 19.60
CA PHE A 248 28.41 24.16 20.71
C PHE A 248 29.12 23.68 21.98
N VAL A 249 29.32 24.59 22.93
CA VAL A 249 29.94 24.28 24.22
C VAL A 249 28.82 24.34 25.29
N LYS A 250 28.63 23.24 26.01
CA LYS A 250 27.72 23.17 27.15
C LYS A 250 28.53 22.96 28.42
N SER A 251 28.22 23.72 29.46
CA SER A 251 28.87 23.51 30.76
C SER A 251 28.41 22.16 31.33
N ARG A 252 29.33 21.45 31.99
CA ARG A 252 29.00 20.20 32.69
C ARG A 252 27.84 20.30 33.65
N LYS A 253 27.61 21.51 34.21
CA LYS A 253 26.49 21.79 35.13
C LYS A 253 25.13 21.84 34.42
N ASP A 254 25.13 22.09 33.12
CA ASP A 254 23.94 22.26 32.30
C ASP A 254 23.61 20.99 31.53
N ILE A 255 24.41 19.93 31.69
CA ILE A 255 24.16 18.61 31.09
C ILE A 255 23.26 17.85 32.06
N ASP A 256 22.00 17.62 31.66
CA ASP A 256 21.11 16.77 32.40
C ASP A 256 21.63 15.31 32.44
N SER A 257 21.52 14.66 33.59
CA SER A 257 22.17 13.40 33.92
C SER A 257 21.74 12.20 33.06
N THR A 258 20.74 12.37 32.21
CA THR A 258 20.13 11.26 31.47
C THR A 258 20.82 10.95 30.15
N THR A 259 21.52 11.91 29.56
CA THR A 259 22.20 11.71 28.28
C THR A 259 23.26 12.77 27.99
N ILE A 260 24.35 12.37 27.35
CA ILE A 260 25.38 13.24 26.80
C ILE A 260 25.23 13.46 25.30
N ASN A 261 24.12 13.03 24.71
CA ASN A 261 23.87 13.21 23.29
C ASN A 261 23.72 14.70 22.97
N ALA A 262 24.56 15.21 22.07
CA ALA A 262 24.58 16.60 21.66
C ALA A 262 23.21 17.12 21.20
N PHE A 263 22.39 16.27 20.56
CA PHE A 263 21.05 16.63 20.08
C PHE A 263 20.12 17.05 21.21
N ASN A 264 20.23 16.43 22.38
CA ASN A 264 19.36 16.74 23.54
C ASN A 264 19.79 18.00 24.29
N HIS A 265 20.90 18.61 23.94
CA HIS A 265 21.48 19.80 24.59
C HIS A 265 21.63 20.99 23.65
N SER A 266 21.21 20.86 22.38
CA SER A 266 21.09 21.98 21.46
C SER A 266 19.89 22.84 21.83
N GLU A 267 20.05 24.16 21.89
CA GLU A 267 18.98 25.12 22.11
C GLU A 267 18.15 25.34 20.88
#